data_34f8ad3537f229bc3972558e3862ba27
#
_entry.id   34f8ad3537f229bc3972558e3862ba27
#
_cell.length_a   1.000
_cell.length_b   1.000
_cell.length_c   1.000
_cell.angle_alpha   90.00
_cell.angle_beta   90.00
_cell.angle_gamma   90.00
#
_symmetry.space_group_name_H-M   'P 1'
#
loop_
_entity.id
_entity.type
_entity.pdbx_description
1 polymer ?
#
loop_
_entity_poly.entity_id
_entity_poly.type
_entity_poly.pdbx_seq_one_letter_code
_entity_poly.pdbx_strand_id
1 'polypeptide(L)'
;MLDKPWPGADLTKAPKVSRLPDIVTVAQMQRIVDATRVLSYRVFFFTLYSMGLRLGEGLQLRVGDIDADRMRVHVRDAKGNRDRLVPLPARTLEVLREFWKVHRNPVLLFPSRQKGLEGALGATAHMDRGGVQQALRQVTAQIGLKKELPRIA
;
A
#
# COMPACT_ATOMS: atom_id res chain seq x y z
N MET A 1 -12.49 -4.32 -13.63
CA MET A 1 -12.88 -3.70 -12.75
C MET A 1 -12.36 -2.41 -12.70
N LEU A 2 -11.33 -2.30 -12.77
CA LEU A 2 -10.93 -1.14 -12.73
C LEU A 2 -11.14 -0.51 -13.94
N ASP A 3 -11.66 -1.17 -14.82
CA ASP A 3 -11.97 -0.67 -15.98
C ASP A 3 -12.79 0.50 -15.72
N LYS A 4 -13.59 0.42 -14.83
CA LYS A 4 -14.42 1.37 -14.63
C LYS A 4 -13.79 2.44 -14.07
N PRO A 5 -14.13 3.36 -14.33
CA PRO A 5 -13.68 4.52 -13.93
C PRO A 5 -13.50 4.42 -12.54
N TRP A 6 -12.55 4.65 -12.10
CA TRP A 6 -12.36 4.70 -10.84
C TRP A 6 -13.35 5.55 -10.32
N PRO A 7 -13.94 5.14 -9.37
CA PRO A 7 -14.86 5.99 -8.71
C PRO A 7 -14.01 7.14 -8.58
N GLY A 8 -12.96 6.89 -9.07
CA GLY A 8 -12.11 7.78 -8.96
C GLY A 8 -12.29 9.05 -9.52
N ALA A 9 -12.99 9.09 -10.39
CA ALA A 9 -13.31 10.33 -10.91
C ALA A 9 -13.69 11.21 -9.79
N ASP A 10 -14.24 10.64 -8.77
CA ASP A 10 -14.69 11.44 -7.71
C ASP A 10 -13.62 11.82 -6.79
N LEU A 11 -12.54 11.17 -6.88
CA LEU A 11 -11.52 11.46 -5.97
C LEU A 11 -10.96 12.80 -6.20
N THR A 12 -11.22 13.38 -7.29
CA THR A 12 -10.69 14.68 -7.54
C THR A 12 -11.19 15.63 -6.50
N LYS A 13 -12.27 15.30 -5.87
CA LYS A 13 -12.75 16.19 -4.92
C LYS A 13 -12.32 15.81 -3.57
N ALA A 14 -11.63 14.76 -3.44
CA ALA A 14 -11.25 14.30 -2.15
C ALA A 14 -10.21 15.21 -1.58
N PRO A 15 -10.17 15.30 -0.32
CA PRO A 15 -9.22 16.16 0.32
C PRO A 15 -7.83 15.64 0.12
N LYS A 16 -6.92 16.46 0.15
CA LYS A 16 -5.61 16.01 -0.02
C LYS A 16 -5.22 15.42 1.23
N VAL A 17 -4.73 14.32 1.29
CA VAL A 17 -4.33 13.67 2.50
C VAL A 17 -3.06 12.99 2.24
N SER A 18 -2.51 12.37 3.25
CA SER A 18 -1.21 11.76 3.11
C SER A 18 -1.33 10.37 2.57
N ARG A 19 -1.81 10.20 1.40
CA ARG A 19 -1.85 8.89 0.78
C ARG A 19 -1.09 9.07 -0.52
N LEU A 20 -0.96 8.02 -1.29
CA LEU A 20 -0.27 8.14 -2.54
C LEU A 20 -0.97 9.20 -3.34
N PRO A 21 -0.24 9.98 -4.07
CA PRO A 21 -0.84 11.09 -4.78
C PRO A 21 -1.97 10.64 -5.65
N ASP A 22 -3.09 11.31 -5.50
CA ASP A 22 -4.24 10.91 -6.28
C ASP A 22 -4.11 11.42 -7.70
N ILE A 23 -3.04 12.12 -8.03
CA ILE A 23 -2.83 12.52 -9.40
C ILE A 23 -2.07 11.44 -10.15
N VAL A 24 -1.71 10.36 -9.51
CA VAL A 24 -0.99 9.29 -10.18
C VAL A 24 -1.97 8.52 -11.03
N THR A 25 -1.68 8.38 -12.30
CA THR A 25 -2.55 7.62 -13.19
C THR A 25 -2.29 6.12 -13.03
N VAL A 26 -3.18 5.33 -13.56
CA VAL A 26 -3.00 3.88 -13.52
C VAL A 26 -1.70 3.50 -14.22
N ALA A 27 -1.42 4.14 -15.36
CA ALA A 27 -0.20 3.82 -16.10
C ALA A 27 1.03 4.19 -15.29
N GLN A 28 1.00 5.32 -14.59
CA GLN A 28 2.13 5.72 -13.78
C GLN A 28 2.33 4.77 -12.62
N MET A 29 1.25 4.36 -11.98
CA MET A 29 1.37 3.43 -10.87
C MET A 29 1.91 2.10 -11.35
N GLN A 30 1.50 1.66 -12.54
CA GLN A 30 2.01 0.42 -13.08
C GLN A 30 3.53 0.52 -13.28
N ARG A 31 4.01 1.66 -13.73
CA ARG A 31 5.44 1.85 -13.91
C ARG A 31 6.16 1.84 -12.56
N ILE A 32 5.57 2.44 -11.55
CA ILE A 32 6.17 2.43 -10.22
C ILE A 32 6.28 1.00 -9.71
N VAL A 33 5.20 0.25 -9.83
CA VAL A 33 5.18 -1.13 -9.34
C VAL A 33 6.20 -1.97 -10.11
N ASP A 34 6.22 -1.83 -11.42
CA ASP A 34 7.12 -2.62 -12.25
C ASP A 34 8.59 -2.29 -11.98
N ALA A 35 8.89 -1.05 -11.64
CA ALA A 35 10.26 -0.64 -11.39
C ALA A 35 10.71 -0.92 -9.96
N THR A 36 9.78 -1.22 -9.07
CA THR A 36 10.12 -1.47 -7.67
C THR A 36 10.61 -2.90 -7.54
N ARG A 37 11.87 -3.07 -7.19
CA ARG A 37 12.45 -4.39 -7.13
C ARG A 37 12.23 -5.13 -5.83
N VAL A 38 12.12 -4.39 -4.74
CA VAL A 38 11.94 -5.03 -3.44
C VAL A 38 10.49 -5.45 -3.30
N LEU A 39 10.26 -6.73 -3.12
CA LEU A 39 8.91 -7.27 -3.10
C LEU A 39 8.01 -6.60 -2.08
N SER A 40 8.50 -6.38 -0.89
CA SER A 40 7.69 -5.77 0.16
C SER A 40 7.19 -4.38 -0.25
N TYR A 41 8.06 -3.58 -0.83
CA TYR A 41 7.67 -2.24 -1.25
C TYR A 41 6.74 -2.29 -2.45
N ARG A 42 6.99 -3.22 -3.36
CA ARG A 42 6.15 -3.36 -4.53
C ARG A 42 4.72 -3.69 -4.15
N VAL A 43 4.55 -4.66 -3.27
CA VAL A 43 3.22 -5.05 -2.82
C VAL A 43 2.59 -3.91 -2.03
N PHE A 44 3.39 -3.22 -1.23
CA PHE A 44 2.88 -2.12 -0.42
C PHE A 44 2.35 -0.98 -1.30
N PHE A 45 3.12 -0.56 -2.30
CA PHE A 45 2.68 0.51 -3.18
C PHE A 45 1.41 0.12 -3.94
N PHE A 46 1.37 -1.11 -4.41
CA PHE A 46 0.18 -1.58 -5.11
C PHE A 46 -1.04 -1.56 -4.20
N THR A 47 -0.86 -1.98 -2.96
CA THR A 47 -1.96 -2.03 -2.01
C THR A 47 -2.47 -0.64 -1.69
N LEU A 48 -1.57 0.29 -1.44
CA LEU A 48 -1.99 1.65 -1.14
C LEU A 48 -2.79 2.24 -2.29
N TYR A 49 -2.30 2.04 -3.51
CA TYR A 49 -2.97 2.61 -4.65
C TYR A 49 -4.32 1.96 -4.90
N SER A 50 -4.36 0.65 -4.88
CA SER A 50 -5.59 -0.07 -5.23
C SER A 50 -6.71 0.16 -4.23
N MET A 51 -6.37 0.45 -2.98
CA MET A 51 -7.37 0.65 -1.95
C MET A 51 -7.50 2.09 -1.49
N GLY A 52 -6.69 2.99 -2.02
CA GLY A 52 -6.76 4.39 -1.64
C GLY A 52 -6.39 4.66 -0.20
N LEU A 53 -5.38 3.98 0.30
CA LEU A 53 -4.98 4.12 1.69
C LEU A 53 -3.92 5.17 1.89
N ARG A 54 -3.91 5.74 3.08
CA ARG A 54 -2.81 6.61 3.48
C ARG A 54 -1.64 5.73 3.86
N LEU A 55 -0.46 6.30 3.78
CA LEU A 55 0.74 5.54 4.07
C LEU A 55 0.68 4.88 5.45
N GLY A 56 0.32 5.65 6.45
CA GLY A 56 0.25 5.09 7.81
C GLY A 56 -0.81 4.02 7.96
N GLU A 57 -1.91 4.17 7.25
CA GLU A 57 -2.97 3.18 7.30
C GLU A 57 -2.48 1.86 6.73
N GLY A 58 -1.75 1.93 5.61
CA GLY A 58 -1.22 0.71 5.03
C GLY A 58 -0.20 0.03 5.90
N LEU A 59 0.65 0.81 6.55
CA LEU A 59 1.68 0.23 7.41
C LEU A 59 1.08 -0.49 8.61
N GLN A 60 -0.06 -0.03 9.08
CA GLN A 60 -0.67 -0.62 10.26
C GLN A 60 -1.57 -1.82 9.97
N LEU A 61 -1.72 -2.18 8.72
CA LEU A 61 -2.60 -3.31 8.38
C LEU A 61 -2.10 -4.60 9.01
N ARG A 62 -3.04 -5.38 9.48
CA ARG A 62 -2.74 -6.67 10.05
C ARG A 62 -3.41 -7.75 9.25
N VAL A 63 -2.88 -8.95 9.32
CA VAL A 63 -3.47 -10.07 8.60
C VAL A 63 -4.94 -10.23 9.00
N GLY A 64 -5.25 -10.04 10.27
CA GLY A 64 -6.62 -10.19 10.74
C GLY A 64 -7.59 -9.11 10.27
N ASP A 65 -7.07 -8.03 9.67
CA ASP A 65 -7.94 -6.98 9.17
C ASP A 65 -8.54 -7.32 7.81
N ILE A 66 -8.03 -8.37 7.17
CA ILE A 66 -8.49 -8.76 5.85
C ILE A 66 -9.70 -9.68 5.99
N ASP A 67 -10.83 -9.24 5.46
CA ASP A 67 -12.05 -10.06 5.49
C ASP A 67 -12.28 -10.54 4.07
N ALA A 68 -11.72 -11.68 3.75
CA ALA A 68 -11.81 -12.21 2.39
C ALA A 68 -13.22 -12.65 2.05
N ASP A 69 -14.00 -13.05 3.03
CA ASP A 69 -15.35 -13.51 2.74
C ASP A 69 -16.23 -12.36 2.27
N ARG A 70 -16.03 -11.19 2.82
CA ARG A 70 -16.81 -10.03 2.42
C ARG A 70 -16.05 -9.08 1.53
N MET A 71 -14.83 -9.47 1.15
CA MET A 71 -13.97 -8.68 0.27
C MET A 71 -13.85 -7.25 0.75
N ARG A 72 -13.40 -7.10 1.97
CA ARG A 72 -13.16 -5.78 2.53
C ARG A 72 -12.07 -5.83 3.58
N VAL A 73 -11.56 -4.69 3.94
CA VAL A 73 -10.46 -4.58 4.89
C VAL A 73 -10.84 -3.56 5.94
N HIS A 74 -10.50 -3.88 7.17
CA HIS A 74 -10.74 -2.96 8.28
C HIS A 74 -9.52 -2.05 8.37
N VAL A 75 -9.70 -0.77 8.15
CA VAL A 75 -8.60 0.19 8.16
C VAL A 75 -8.72 1.04 9.42
N ARG A 76 -7.65 1.05 10.19
CA ARG A 76 -7.63 1.80 11.42
C ARG A 76 -7.07 3.20 11.21
N ASP A 77 -7.75 4.17 11.78
CA ASP A 77 -7.29 5.52 11.69
C ASP A 77 -6.87 5.96 13.08
N ALA A 78 -5.62 5.81 13.36
CA ALA A 78 -5.12 6.12 14.67
C ALA A 78 -5.32 7.58 15.04
N LYS A 79 -5.28 8.45 14.04
CA LYS A 79 -5.42 9.82 14.33
C LYS A 79 -6.81 10.20 14.72
N GLY A 80 -7.79 9.86 13.97
CA GLY A 80 -9.15 10.20 14.28
C GLY A 80 -9.84 9.14 15.09
N ASN A 81 -9.18 8.06 15.37
CA ASN A 81 -9.79 6.96 16.08
C ASN A 81 -11.06 6.55 15.36
N ARG A 82 -11.06 6.66 14.07
CA ARG A 82 -12.20 6.29 13.29
C ARG A 82 -11.84 5.22 12.34
N ASP A 83 -12.29 4.03 12.61
CA ASP A 83 -12.02 2.92 11.74
C ASP A 83 -13.02 2.92 10.61
N ARG A 84 -12.65 2.35 9.49
CA ARG A 84 -13.56 2.25 8.37
C ARG A 84 -13.30 0.95 7.62
N LEU A 85 -14.27 0.54 6.85
CA LEU A 85 -14.14 -0.65 6.01
C LEU A 85 -13.93 -0.19 4.58
N VAL A 86 -12.95 -0.77 3.93
CA VAL A 86 -12.58 -0.40 2.57
C VAL A 86 -12.74 -1.62 1.68
N PRO A 87 -13.34 -1.48 0.49
CA PRO A 87 -13.47 -2.61 -0.41
C PRO A 87 -12.11 -3.19 -0.78
N LEU A 88 -12.05 -4.49 -0.88
CA LEU A 88 -10.81 -5.18 -1.22
C LEU A 88 -10.92 -5.74 -2.63
N PRO A 89 -10.20 -5.19 -3.59
CA PRO A 89 -10.26 -5.72 -4.95
C PRO A 89 -9.71 -7.15 -4.99
N ALA A 90 -10.29 -7.98 -5.84
CA ALA A 90 -9.87 -9.37 -5.93
C ALA A 90 -8.39 -9.50 -6.26
N ARG A 91 -7.90 -8.65 -7.15
CA ARG A 91 -6.49 -8.71 -7.52
C ARG A 91 -5.60 -8.37 -6.34
N THR A 92 -6.02 -7.41 -5.52
CA THR A 92 -5.25 -7.02 -4.36
C THR A 92 -5.18 -8.18 -3.37
N LEU A 93 -6.30 -8.88 -3.19
CA LEU A 93 -6.29 -10.03 -2.30
C LEU A 93 -5.32 -11.10 -2.77
N GLU A 94 -5.30 -11.36 -4.08
CA GLU A 94 -4.36 -12.33 -4.63
C GLU A 94 -2.92 -11.92 -4.35
N VAL A 95 -2.61 -10.65 -4.58
CA VAL A 95 -1.25 -10.17 -4.37
C VAL A 95 -0.86 -10.26 -2.91
N LEU A 96 -1.78 -9.90 -2.02
CA LEU A 96 -1.49 -9.97 -0.59
C LEU A 96 -1.30 -11.41 -0.13
N ARG A 97 -2.07 -12.33 -0.68
CA ARG A 97 -1.90 -13.73 -0.31
C ARG A 97 -0.55 -14.27 -0.76
N GLU A 98 -0.14 -13.92 -1.97
CA GLU A 98 1.15 -14.37 -2.46
C GLU A 98 2.28 -13.79 -1.62
N PHE A 99 2.15 -12.53 -1.24
CA PHE A 99 3.15 -11.91 -0.41
C PHE A 99 3.20 -12.55 0.97
N TRP A 100 2.04 -12.84 1.55
CA TRP A 100 2.01 -13.46 2.86
C TRP A 100 2.69 -14.83 2.85
N LYS A 101 2.56 -15.57 1.75
CA LYS A 101 3.21 -16.86 1.67
C LYS A 101 4.73 -16.74 1.78
N VAL A 102 5.26 -15.58 1.45
CA VAL A 102 6.69 -15.35 1.52
C VAL A 102 7.13 -15.04 2.94
N HIS A 103 6.43 -14.14 3.62
CA HIS A 103 6.90 -13.73 4.94
C HIS A 103 6.24 -14.47 6.10
N ARG A 104 5.02 -14.92 5.92
CA ARG A 104 4.32 -15.72 6.92
C ARG A 104 4.18 -15.10 8.30
N ASN A 105 4.28 -13.81 8.43
CA ASN A 105 4.08 -13.17 9.72
C ASN A 105 2.62 -13.34 10.14
N PRO A 106 2.36 -13.84 11.34
CA PRO A 106 0.98 -14.15 11.73
C PRO A 106 0.13 -12.92 12.06
N VAL A 107 0.75 -11.79 12.27
CA VAL A 107 0.02 -10.60 12.69
C VAL A 107 0.13 -9.46 11.68
N LEU A 108 1.34 -9.15 11.25
CA LEU A 108 1.57 -7.98 10.41
C LEU A 108 1.46 -8.29 8.93
N LEU A 109 0.75 -7.46 8.21
CA LEU A 109 0.64 -7.66 6.78
C LEU A 109 1.93 -7.18 6.10
N PHE A 110 2.54 -6.12 6.62
CA PHE A 110 3.80 -5.61 6.09
C PHE A 110 4.84 -5.53 7.18
N PRO A 111 5.44 -6.68 7.53
CA PRO A 111 6.42 -6.70 8.63
C PRO A 111 7.72 -6.00 8.27
N SER A 112 8.44 -5.61 9.31
CA SER A 112 9.71 -4.92 9.15
C SER A 112 10.69 -5.70 8.29
N ARG A 113 11.49 -4.98 7.53
CA ARG A 113 12.48 -5.59 6.68
C ARG A 113 13.89 -5.52 7.24
N GLN A 114 14.04 -5.10 8.48
CA GLN A 114 15.38 -4.96 9.04
C GLN A 114 16.24 -6.20 8.93
N LYS A 115 15.65 -7.34 9.07
CA LYS A 115 16.41 -8.59 8.95
C LYS A 115 16.02 -9.33 7.69
N GLY A 116 15.61 -8.61 6.67
CA GLY A 116 15.24 -9.21 5.41
C GLY A 116 13.96 -10.03 5.55
N LEU A 117 13.65 -10.79 4.52
CA LEU A 117 12.44 -11.59 4.55
C LEU A 117 12.57 -12.74 5.53
N GLU A 118 13.78 -13.18 5.82
CA GLU A 118 13.94 -14.24 6.77
C GLU A 118 13.54 -13.80 8.16
N GLY A 119 13.75 -12.54 8.49
CA GLY A 119 13.37 -12.03 9.79
C GLY A 119 11.93 -11.58 9.85
N ALA A 120 11.26 -11.54 8.73
CA ALA A 120 9.90 -11.00 8.68
C ALA A 120 8.90 -11.86 9.46
N LEU A 121 9.12 -13.16 9.48
CA LEU A 121 8.22 -14.05 10.18
C LEU A 121 8.10 -13.68 11.66
N GLY A 122 9.21 -13.34 12.28
CA GLY A 122 9.18 -13.00 13.69
C GLY A 122 9.16 -11.52 13.99
N ALA A 123 9.00 -10.69 12.98
CA ALA A 123 9.03 -9.25 13.22
C ALA A 123 7.83 -8.81 14.05
N THR A 124 8.09 -7.88 14.96
CA THR A 124 7.02 -7.34 15.80
C THR A 124 6.68 -5.93 15.42
N ALA A 125 7.38 -5.34 14.47
CA ALA A 125 7.10 -3.99 14.00
C ALA A 125 6.84 -4.03 12.50
N HIS A 126 6.02 -3.11 12.02
CA HIS A 126 5.76 -3.01 10.59
C HIS A 126 6.94 -2.33 9.89
N MET A 127 6.87 -2.24 8.57
CA MET A 127 7.93 -1.61 7.81
C MET A 127 8.11 -0.17 8.24
N ASP A 128 9.33 0.30 8.10
CA ASP A 128 9.68 1.65 8.50
C ASP A 128 9.13 2.67 7.49
N ARG A 129 8.45 3.67 8.00
CA ARG A 129 7.86 4.69 7.14
C ARG A 129 8.93 5.41 6.30
N GLY A 130 10.05 5.74 6.91
CA GLY A 130 11.10 6.44 6.18
C GLY A 130 11.67 5.62 5.06
N GLY A 131 11.82 4.32 5.29
CA GLY A 131 12.31 3.43 4.27
C GLY A 131 11.38 3.33 3.08
N VAL A 132 10.08 3.28 3.37
CA VAL A 132 9.08 3.21 2.31
C VAL A 132 9.09 4.51 1.50
N GLN A 133 9.16 5.64 2.17
CA GLN A 133 9.17 6.92 1.47
C GLN A 133 10.41 7.07 0.60
N GLN A 134 11.54 6.62 1.11
CA GLN A 134 12.76 6.70 0.34
C GLN A 134 12.70 5.78 -0.87
N ALA A 135 12.15 4.60 -0.70
CA ALA A 135 12.01 3.67 -1.81
C ALA A 135 11.14 4.27 -2.91
N LEU A 136 10.08 4.93 -2.54
CA LEU A 136 9.21 5.55 -3.52
C LEU A 136 9.93 6.68 -4.24
N ARG A 137 10.68 7.50 -3.51
CA ARG A 137 11.43 8.58 -4.14
C ARG A 137 12.45 8.05 -5.12
N GLN A 138 13.12 6.96 -4.77
CA GLN A 138 14.12 6.39 -5.64
C GLN A 138 13.51 5.85 -6.92
N VAL A 139 12.39 5.17 -6.79
CA VAL A 139 11.73 4.59 -7.95
C VAL A 139 11.18 5.69 -8.86
N THR A 140 10.56 6.72 -8.30
CA THR A 140 10.00 7.77 -9.13
C THR A 140 11.09 8.56 -9.82
N ALA A 141 12.24 8.71 -9.18
CA ALA A 141 13.35 9.38 -9.83
C ALA A 141 13.88 8.52 -10.98
N GLN A 142 13.95 7.23 -10.75
CA GLN A 142 14.45 6.32 -11.76
C GLN A 142 13.60 6.29 -13.01
N ILE A 143 12.31 6.39 -12.87
CA ILE A 143 11.43 6.34 -14.03
C ILE A 143 10.98 7.72 -14.49
N GLY A 144 11.53 8.76 -13.92
CA GLY A 144 11.28 10.11 -14.40
C GLY A 144 10.00 10.78 -13.92
N LEU A 145 9.38 10.24 -12.86
CA LEU A 145 8.15 10.83 -12.36
C LEU A 145 8.35 11.75 -11.17
N LYS A 146 9.60 11.83 -10.71
CA LYS A 146 9.86 12.58 -9.52
C LYS A 146 9.24 13.96 -9.44
N LYS A 147 9.24 14.68 -10.51
CA LYS A 147 8.72 16.01 -10.48
C LYS A 147 7.23 16.08 -10.41
N GLU A 148 6.60 15.03 -10.77
CA GLU A 148 5.15 15.03 -10.85
C GLU A 148 4.45 14.52 -9.63
N LEU A 149 5.19 14.04 -8.66
CA LEU A 149 4.58 13.48 -7.49
C LEU A 149 4.79 14.36 -6.29
N PRO A 150 3.74 14.67 -5.57
CA PRO A 150 3.90 15.48 -4.38
C PRO A 150 4.56 14.64 -3.31
N ARG A 151 5.04 15.30 -2.30
CA ARG A 151 5.69 14.63 -1.24
C ARG A 151 4.68 13.84 -0.45
N ILE A 152 5.02 12.64 -0.08
CA ILE A 152 4.14 11.83 0.72
C ILE A 152 4.42 12.13 2.17
N ALA A 153 3.43 12.49 2.89
CA ALA A 153 3.61 12.90 4.28
C ALA A 153 3.54 11.74 5.24
#